data_0e788a91918ea4aad549b5ba4dca30b3
#
_entry.id   0e788a91918ea4aad549b5ba4dca30b3
#
_cell.length_a   1.000
_cell.length_b   1.000
_cell.length_c   1.000
_cell.angle_alpha   90.00
_cell.angle_beta   90.00
_cell.angle_gamma   90.00
#
_symmetry.space_group_name_H-M   'P 1'
#
loop_
_entity.id
_entity.type
_entity.pdbx_description
1 polymer ?
#
loop_
_entity_poly.entity_id
_entity_poly.type
_entity_poly.pdbx_seq_one_letter_code
_entity_poly.pdbx_strand_id
1 'polypeptide(L)'
;MDRVKVSFEESAFIVEVEGKKLRVSYKQAELPFKEAQEFCKENGGGDETVENLRLLAKYRDQINEQLQENGRAELSGWYWSNEESWRYNNCAFVVYTRSGSVCIYDMHLNYNVRAVSAL
;
A
#
# COMPACT_ATOMS: atom_id res chain seq x y z
N MET A 1 -9.71 11.56 -18.77
CA MET A 1 -9.23 10.21 -18.46
C MET A 1 -7.94 10.32 -17.67
N ASP A 2 -7.93 9.76 -16.47
CA ASP A 2 -6.77 9.85 -15.61
C ASP A 2 -5.64 8.96 -16.10
N ARG A 3 -4.46 9.53 -16.18
CA ARG A 3 -3.27 8.78 -16.54
C ARG A 3 -2.53 8.37 -15.28
N VAL A 4 -2.07 7.14 -15.28
CA VAL A 4 -1.18 6.64 -14.25
C VAL A 4 0.23 6.61 -14.83
N LYS A 5 1.12 7.34 -14.19
CA LYS A 5 2.53 7.34 -14.56
C LYS A 5 3.30 6.61 -13.47
N VAL A 6 4.04 5.57 -13.85
CA VAL A 6 4.88 4.83 -12.91
C VAL A 6 6.33 5.01 -13.31
N SER A 7 7.14 5.43 -12.36
CA SER A 7 8.59 5.58 -12.53
C SER A 7 9.29 4.60 -11.58
N PHE A 8 10.44 4.10 -11.99
CA PHE A 8 11.14 3.06 -11.22
C PHE A 8 12.45 3.60 -10.67
N GLU A 9 12.65 3.43 -9.38
CA GLU A 9 13.89 3.74 -8.68
C GLU A 9 14.55 2.44 -8.24
N GLU A 10 15.68 2.51 -7.55
CA GLU A 10 16.42 1.34 -7.12
C GLU A 10 15.64 0.48 -6.12
N SER A 11 15.00 1.11 -5.14
CA SER A 11 14.32 0.39 -4.05
C SER A 11 12.81 0.57 -4.01
N ALA A 12 12.25 1.37 -4.92
CA ALA A 12 10.84 1.70 -4.91
C ALA A 12 10.38 2.15 -6.29
N PHE A 13 9.09 2.22 -6.47
CA PHE A 13 8.49 2.86 -7.65
C PHE A 13 7.65 4.05 -7.20
N ILE A 14 7.45 4.99 -8.11
CA ILE A 14 6.67 6.20 -7.86
C ILE A 14 5.46 6.16 -8.77
N VAL A 15 4.29 6.34 -8.16
CA VAL A 15 3.01 6.41 -8.87
C VAL A 15 2.55 7.86 -8.87
N GLU A 16 2.34 8.42 -10.06
CA GLU A 16 1.73 9.75 -10.21
C GLU A 16 0.32 9.56 -10.73
N VAL A 17 -0.65 9.98 -9.96
CA VAL A 17 -2.06 9.83 -10.29
C VAL A 17 -2.89 10.84 -9.51
N GLU A 18 -3.89 11.43 -10.16
CA GLU A 18 -4.79 12.41 -9.56
C GLU A 18 -4.07 13.53 -8.80
N GLY A 19 -2.97 14.02 -9.37
CA GLY A 19 -2.19 15.10 -8.77
C GLY A 19 -1.34 14.70 -7.57
N LYS A 20 -1.30 13.42 -7.23
CA LYS A 20 -0.49 12.90 -6.13
C LYS A 20 0.69 12.09 -6.65
N LYS A 21 1.78 12.12 -5.90
CA LYS A 21 2.93 11.25 -6.11
C LYS A 21 3.11 10.38 -4.88
N LEU A 22 3.08 9.08 -5.07
CA LEU A 22 3.29 8.12 -4.01
C LEU A 22 4.49 7.24 -4.33
N ARG A 23 5.44 7.19 -3.41
CA ARG A 23 6.59 6.30 -3.50
C ARG A 23 6.26 5.02 -2.76
N VAL A 24 6.33 3.88 -3.45
CA VAL A 24 5.93 2.58 -2.91
C VAL A 24 7.12 1.63 -2.95
N SER A 25 7.44 1.00 -1.82
CA SER A 25 8.57 0.08 -1.75
C SER A 25 8.34 -1.16 -2.62
N TYR A 26 9.43 -1.69 -3.22
CA TYR A 26 9.36 -3.00 -3.87
C TYR A 26 9.21 -4.10 -2.82
N LYS A 27 9.89 -3.93 -1.69
CA LYS A 27 9.80 -4.89 -0.60
C LYS A 27 8.39 -4.97 -0.06
N GLN A 28 7.97 -6.19 0.21
CA GLN A 28 6.67 -6.49 0.78
C GLN A 28 6.87 -7.57 1.83
N ALA A 29 6.05 -7.53 2.87
CA ALA A 29 6.05 -8.53 3.92
C ALA A 29 4.61 -8.87 4.30
N GLU A 30 4.41 -10.01 4.95
CA GLU A 30 3.15 -10.35 5.60
C GLU A 30 3.42 -10.36 7.10
N LEU A 31 2.79 -9.44 7.82
CA LEU A 31 3.11 -9.19 9.22
C LEU A 31 1.86 -8.79 9.99
N PRO A 32 1.85 -8.99 11.31
CA PRO A 32 0.85 -8.34 12.15
C PRO A 32 1.02 -6.83 12.11
N PHE A 33 -0.01 -6.12 12.54
CA PHE A 33 -0.09 -4.66 12.36
C PHE A 33 1.13 -3.91 12.93
N LYS A 34 1.53 -4.21 14.18
CA LYS A 34 2.63 -3.47 14.81
C LYS A 34 3.96 -3.66 14.09
N GLU A 35 4.26 -4.90 13.72
CA GLU A 35 5.46 -5.22 12.96
C GLU A 35 5.39 -4.62 11.55
N ALA A 36 4.18 -4.53 10.99
CA ALA A 36 3.96 -3.88 9.69
C ALA A 36 4.32 -2.40 9.75
N GLN A 37 3.97 -1.71 10.84
CA GLN A 37 4.33 -0.30 11.02
C GLN A 37 5.85 -0.10 11.12
N GLU A 38 6.52 -1.01 11.82
CA GLU A 38 7.99 -0.99 11.90
C GLU A 38 8.63 -1.21 10.53
N PHE A 39 8.09 -2.17 9.78
CA PHE A 39 8.53 -2.44 8.40
C PHE A 39 8.43 -1.18 7.53
N CYS A 40 7.31 -0.47 7.61
CA CYS A 40 7.12 0.76 6.85
C CYS A 40 8.16 1.81 7.22
N LYS A 41 8.40 2.00 8.50
CA LYS A 41 9.41 2.93 9.00
C LYS A 41 10.79 2.63 8.45
N GLU A 42 11.18 1.36 8.48
CA GLU A 42 12.49 0.89 8.02
C GLU A 42 12.65 1.03 6.52
N ASN A 43 11.56 1.10 5.77
CA ASN A 43 11.59 1.17 4.31
C ASN A 43 11.13 2.53 3.76
N GLY A 44 11.20 3.57 4.59
CA GLY A 44 10.96 4.94 4.16
C GLY A 44 9.50 5.31 4.01
N GLY A 45 8.60 4.57 4.65
CA GLY A 45 7.17 4.85 4.62
C GLY A 45 6.70 5.79 5.71
N GLY A 46 5.40 5.81 5.92
CA GLY A 46 4.72 6.64 6.91
C GLY A 46 3.38 7.16 6.42
N ASP A 47 3.12 6.99 5.14
CA ASP A 47 1.90 7.50 4.49
C ASP A 47 1.01 6.35 3.97
N GLU A 48 1.01 5.21 4.67
CA GLU A 48 0.14 4.07 4.34
C GLU A 48 -1.28 4.32 4.84
N THR A 49 -1.83 5.47 4.51
CA THR A 49 -3.19 5.82 4.90
C THR A 49 -4.20 5.01 4.09
N VAL A 50 -5.39 4.85 4.64
CA VAL A 50 -6.50 4.23 3.91
C VAL A 50 -6.72 4.94 2.58
N GLU A 51 -6.68 6.27 2.59
CA GLU A 51 -6.85 7.08 1.38
C GLU A 51 -5.82 6.74 0.30
N ASN A 52 -4.54 6.70 0.67
CA ASN A 52 -3.47 6.41 -0.28
C ASN A 52 -3.52 4.98 -0.79
N LEU A 53 -3.82 4.02 0.07
CA LEU A 53 -3.97 2.62 -0.33
C LEU A 53 -5.16 2.44 -1.26
N ARG A 54 -6.27 3.14 -1.02
CA ARG A 54 -7.42 3.10 -1.90
C ARG A 54 -7.13 3.72 -3.27
N LEU A 55 -6.31 4.75 -3.29
CA LEU A 55 -5.88 5.37 -4.55
C LEU A 55 -5.05 4.37 -5.37
N LEU A 56 -4.12 3.67 -4.74
CA LEU A 56 -3.34 2.62 -5.41
C LEU A 56 -4.25 1.49 -5.90
N ALA A 57 -5.23 1.09 -5.10
CA ALA A 57 -6.19 0.06 -5.47
C ALA A 57 -7.04 0.46 -6.69
N LYS A 58 -7.44 1.72 -6.74
CA LYS A 58 -8.25 2.26 -7.85
C LYS A 58 -7.55 2.09 -9.19
N TYR A 59 -6.24 2.25 -9.21
CA TYR A 59 -5.44 2.18 -10.43
C TYR A 59 -4.56 0.92 -10.49
N ARG A 60 -4.90 -0.07 -9.70
CA ARG A 60 -4.11 -1.29 -9.55
C ARG A 60 -3.78 -1.97 -10.88
N ASP A 61 -4.75 -2.10 -11.78
CA ASP A 61 -4.52 -2.81 -13.04
C ASP A 61 -3.43 -2.13 -13.88
N GLN A 62 -3.48 -0.81 -13.95
CA GLN A 62 -2.49 -0.04 -14.70
C GLN A 62 -1.13 -0.06 -14.03
N ILE A 63 -1.10 0.01 -12.70
CA ILE A 63 0.14 -0.08 -11.93
C ILE A 63 0.77 -1.46 -12.09
N ASN A 64 -0.02 -2.51 -11.93
CA ASN A 64 0.47 -3.88 -12.01
C ASN A 64 0.97 -4.25 -13.40
N GLU A 65 0.35 -3.74 -14.44
CA GLU A 65 0.83 -3.93 -15.81
C GLU A 65 2.26 -3.43 -15.95
N GLN A 66 2.54 -2.24 -15.43
CA GLN A 66 3.89 -1.67 -15.50
C GLN A 66 4.88 -2.38 -14.57
N LEU A 67 4.43 -2.82 -13.39
CA LEU A 67 5.26 -3.62 -12.50
C LEU A 67 5.68 -4.93 -13.17
N GLN A 68 4.74 -5.62 -13.82
CA GLN A 68 5.02 -6.85 -14.56
C GLN A 68 6.05 -6.63 -15.66
N GLU A 69 5.89 -5.58 -16.43
CA GLU A 69 6.81 -5.24 -17.53
C GLU A 69 8.24 -5.00 -17.03
N ASN A 70 8.38 -4.61 -15.77
CA ASN A 70 9.67 -4.33 -15.15
C ASN A 70 10.15 -5.46 -14.23
N GLY A 71 9.50 -6.62 -14.28
CA GLY A 71 9.89 -7.78 -13.49
C GLY A 71 9.68 -7.60 -11.99
N ARG A 72 8.76 -6.75 -11.59
CA ARG A 72 8.48 -6.46 -10.17
C ARG A 72 7.18 -7.11 -9.73
N ALA A 73 7.12 -7.45 -8.44
CA ALA A 73 5.94 -8.08 -7.86
C ALA A 73 4.75 -7.10 -7.85
N GLU A 74 3.60 -7.62 -8.25
CA GLU A 74 2.36 -6.84 -8.32
C GLU A 74 1.79 -6.52 -6.94
N LEU A 75 0.96 -5.49 -6.89
CA LEU A 75 0.09 -5.23 -5.75
C LEU A 75 -1.03 -6.26 -5.77
N SER A 76 -1.20 -6.98 -4.69
CA SER A 76 -2.24 -8.01 -4.60
C SER A 76 -2.67 -8.25 -3.16
N GLY A 77 -3.94 -8.62 -2.99
CA GLY A 77 -4.50 -8.99 -1.70
C GLY A 77 -4.78 -7.79 -0.81
N TRP A 78 -4.74 -8.05 0.49
CA TRP A 78 -5.08 -7.10 1.53
C TRP A 78 -3.83 -6.48 2.12
N TYR A 79 -3.83 -5.15 2.29
CA TYR A 79 -2.69 -4.43 2.86
C TYR A 79 -3.10 -3.69 4.13
N TRP A 80 -2.29 -3.80 5.16
CA TRP A 80 -2.44 -2.97 6.34
C TRP A 80 -2.27 -1.50 5.98
N SER A 81 -3.20 -0.67 6.50
CA SER A 81 -2.97 0.76 6.57
C SER A 81 -2.19 1.08 7.85
N ASN A 82 -1.90 2.34 8.09
CA ASN A 82 -1.33 2.80 9.36
C ASN A 82 -2.40 3.35 10.30
N GLU A 83 -3.67 3.07 10.03
CA GLU A 83 -4.79 3.63 10.80
C GLU A 83 -5.45 2.57 11.66
N GLU A 84 -5.37 2.78 12.98
CA GLU A 84 -6.06 1.91 13.94
C GLU A 84 -7.53 2.29 14.00
N SER A 85 -8.36 1.29 14.31
CA SER A 85 -9.77 1.54 14.53
C SER A 85 -9.97 2.23 15.86
N TRP A 86 -10.68 3.36 15.87
CA TRP A 86 -11.05 4.03 17.10
C TRP A 86 -12.24 3.35 17.79
N ARG A 87 -12.95 2.51 17.05
CA ARG A 87 -14.19 1.86 17.50
C ARG A 87 -13.97 0.49 18.11
N TYR A 88 -13.04 -0.27 17.56
CA TYR A 88 -12.76 -1.64 18.01
C TYR A 88 -11.32 -1.75 18.49
N ASN A 89 -11.16 -2.12 19.76
CA ASN A 89 -9.85 -2.30 20.35
C ASN A 89 -9.05 -3.38 19.60
N ASN A 90 -7.76 -3.15 19.47
CA ASN A 90 -6.84 -4.09 18.82
C ASN A 90 -7.18 -4.41 17.37
N CYS A 91 -7.87 -3.49 16.69
CA CYS A 91 -8.19 -3.63 15.28
C CYS A 91 -7.67 -2.44 14.47
N ALA A 92 -7.35 -2.68 13.23
CA ALA A 92 -6.89 -1.65 12.31
C ALA A 92 -7.49 -1.87 10.92
N PHE A 93 -7.36 -0.86 10.07
CA PHE A 93 -7.93 -0.90 8.74
C PHE A 93 -6.99 -1.57 7.75
N VAL A 94 -7.56 -2.42 6.90
CA VAL A 94 -6.89 -3.01 5.75
C VAL A 94 -7.64 -2.60 4.49
N VAL A 95 -6.92 -2.53 3.38
CA VAL A 95 -7.49 -2.19 2.08
C VAL A 95 -7.27 -3.36 1.12
N TYR A 96 -8.33 -3.77 0.45
CA TYR A 96 -8.25 -4.82 -0.57
C TYR A 96 -7.91 -4.19 -1.91
N THR A 97 -6.77 -4.57 -2.46
CA THR A 97 -6.26 -3.94 -3.68
C THR A 97 -7.15 -4.18 -4.90
N ARG A 98 -7.87 -5.28 -4.93
CA ARG A 98 -8.72 -5.62 -6.07
C ARG A 98 -9.95 -4.71 -6.21
N SER A 99 -10.54 -4.30 -5.10
CA SER A 99 -11.79 -3.54 -5.11
C SER A 99 -11.70 -2.18 -4.43
N GLY A 100 -10.63 -1.93 -3.67
CA GLY A 100 -10.53 -0.74 -2.83
C GLY A 100 -11.37 -0.83 -1.57
N SER A 101 -11.95 -1.99 -1.28
CA SER A 101 -12.76 -2.19 -0.06
C SER A 101 -11.89 -2.02 1.18
N VAL A 102 -12.50 -1.42 2.21
CA VAL A 102 -11.84 -1.17 3.49
C VAL A 102 -12.51 -2.04 4.54
N CYS A 103 -11.72 -2.81 5.27
CA CYS A 103 -12.22 -3.67 6.34
C CYS A 103 -11.41 -3.42 7.62
N ILE A 104 -11.99 -3.83 8.73
CA ILE A 104 -11.36 -3.72 10.04
C ILE A 104 -11.05 -5.12 10.51
N TYR A 105 -9.78 -5.39 10.82
CA TYR A 105 -9.34 -6.70 11.27
C TYR A 105 -8.45 -6.59 12.50
N ASP A 106 -8.39 -7.71 13.25
CA ASP A 106 -7.56 -7.83 14.44
C ASP A 106 -6.09 -7.63 14.07
N MET A 107 -5.40 -6.81 14.85
CA MET A 107 -4.00 -6.45 14.60
C MET A 107 -3.02 -7.62 14.70
N HIS A 108 -3.43 -8.75 15.26
CA HIS A 108 -2.58 -9.95 15.37
C HIS A 108 -2.60 -10.81 14.12
N LEU A 109 -3.52 -10.54 13.19
CA LEU A 109 -3.58 -11.24 11.91
C LEU A 109 -2.48 -10.73 10.98
N ASN A 110 -2.05 -11.61 10.08
CA ASN A 110 -1.01 -11.26 9.10
C ASN A 110 -1.66 -10.78 7.80
N TYR A 111 -1.28 -9.60 7.38
CA TYR A 111 -1.65 -9.07 6.05
C TYR A 111 -0.42 -8.46 5.40
N ASN A 112 -0.51 -8.22 4.11
CA ASN A 112 0.59 -7.62 3.36
C ASN A 112 0.86 -6.20 3.84
N VAL A 113 2.09 -5.77 3.67
CA VAL A 113 2.48 -4.39 3.92
C VAL A 113 3.53 -3.97 2.91
N ARG A 114 3.41 -2.75 2.41
CA ARG A 114 4.44 -2.04 1.65
C ARG A 114 4.57 -0.65 2.20
N ALA A 115 5.78 -0.14 2.22
CA ALA A 115 6.01 1.23 2.67
C ALA A 115 5.54 2.21 1.58
N VAL A 116 4.81 3.23 1.98
CA VAL A 116 4.29 4.28 1.09
C VAL A 116 4.67 5.63 1.65
N SER A 117 5.22 6.50 0.81
CA SER A 117 5.48 7.89 1.16
C SER A 117 4.82 8.83 0.16
N ALA A 118 4.19 9.88 0.64
CA ALA A 118 3.67 10.95 -0.20
C ALA A 118 4.82 11.92 -0.51
N LEU A 119 5.00 12.24 -1.78
CA LEU A 119 6.06 13.13 -2.23
C LEU A 119 5.54 14.54 -2.54
#